data_26e879a22071dfbe5ddcd7677a280039
#
_entry.id   26e879a22071dfbe5ddcd7677a280039
#
_cell.length_a   1.000
_cell.length_b   1.000
_cell.length_c   1.000
_cell.angle_alpha   90.00
_cell.angle_beta   90.00
_cell.angle_gamma   90.00
#
_symmetry.space_group_name_H-M   'P 1'
#
loop_
_entity.id
_entity.type
_entity.pdbx_description
1 polymer ?
#
loop_
_entity_poly.entity_id
_entity_poly.type
_entity_poly.pdbx_seq_one_letter_code
_entity_poly.pdbx_strand_id
1 'polypeptide(L)'
;MKNINIYICFIIFSFVYSQQSLNMDLVGSLAYPQGTNDIWGYAEGSNEYALVGTVTGFSVVDVTDPSTPTELFFINGSSSIWRDVKTWQKYAYVTTEASDGLLIVDLSDQTGQTYVYTEEFFSTSHNIYIDENGYAYIFGADTGNGGAVILDLNNDPMNPTLAGVFDDYYLHDGMVRGDTLWGSAIYAGVFSIIDVTDKQNPTIMSSYPTSCQFTHNAWI
;
A
#
# COMPACT_ATOMS: atom_id res chain seq x y z
N MET A 1 6.10 -24.76 70.54
CA MET A 1 6.44 -23.87 69.42
C MET A 1 5.32 -24.02 68.38
N LYS A 2 4.52 -22.98 68.15
CA LYS A 2 3.42 -23.01 67.16
C LYS A 2 3.98 -22.52 65.83
N ASN A 3 3.91 -23.35 64.78
CA ASN A 3 4.28 -22.97 63.42
C ASN A 3 3.21 -22.04 62.85
N ILE A 4 3.60 -20.83 62.51
CA ILE A 4 2.74 -19.84 61.80
C ILE A 4 2.99 -20.08 60.28
N ASN A 5 1.99 -20.61 59.60
CA ASN A 5 1.97 -20.65 58.13
C ASN A 5 1.57 -19.29 57.60
N ILE A 6 2.50 -18.60 56.95
CA ILE A 6 2.23 -17.34 56.25
C ILE A 6 1.81 -17.72 54.82
N TYR A 7 0.54 -17.48 54.51
CA TYR A 7 0.02 -17.56 53.11
C TYR A 7 0.26 -16.21 52.42
N ILE A 8 1.20 -16.16 51.50
CA ILE A 8 1.41 -14.99 50.64
C ILE A 8 0.39 -15.07 49.50
N CYS A 9 -0.62 -14.19 49.53
CA CYS A 9 -1.60 -14.04 48.46
C CYS A 9 -1.01 -13.12 47.40
N PHE A 10 -0.61 -13.68 46.22
CA PHE A 10 -0.22 -12.88 45.06
C PHE A 10 -1.49 -12.30 44.42
N ILE A 11 -1.71 -11.00 44.58
CA ILE A 11 -2.73 -10.25 43.85
C ILE A 11 -2.13 -9.91 42.47
N ILE A 12 -2.57 -10.60 41.43
CA ILE A 12 -2.21 -10.26 40.06
C ILE A 12 -3.10 -9.06 39.66
N PHE A 13 -2.53 -7.87 39.58
CA PHE A 13 -3.18 -6.72 38.97
C PHE A 13 -3.10 -6.88 37.45
N SER A 14 -4.19 -7.32 36.83
CA SER A 14 -4.36 -7.19 35.39
C SER A 14 -4.64 -5.71 35.07
N PHE A 15 -3.67 -5.01 34.49
CA PHE A 15 -3.93 -3.69 33.90
C PHE A 15 -4.76 -3.89 32.63
N VAL A 16 -6.05 -3.65 32.73
CA VAL A 16 -6.92 -3.51 31.56
C VAL A 16 -6.64 -2.11 30.99
N TYR A 17 -5.89 -2.03 29.91
CA TYR A 17 -5.81 -0.80 29.14
C TYR A 17 -7.15 -0.62 28.43
N SER A 18 -7.99 0.27 28.93
CA SER A 18 -9.15 0.76 28.20
C SER A 18 -8.66 1.59 27.03
N GLN A 19 -8.89 1.15 25.82
CA GLN A 19 -8.68 1.96 24.63
C GLN A 19 -9.75 3.08 24.67
N GLN A 20 -9.32 4.32 24.83
CA GLN A 20 -10.22 5.46 24.76
C GLN A 20 -10.41 5.82 23.28
N SER A 21 -11.63 5.73 22.79
CA SER A 21 -12.02 6.25 21.49
C SER A 21 -12.69 7.61 21.67
N LEU A 22 -12.42 8.55 20.77
CA LEU A 22 -13.07 9.86 20.73
C LEU A 22 -13.80 10.00 19.40
N ASN A 23 -15.14 10.04 19.44
CA ASN A 23 -16.00 10.14 18.27
C ASN A 23 -15.83 8.98 17.26
N MET A 24 -15.36 7.81 17.72
CA MET A 24 -15.22 6.60 16.93
C MET A 24 -15.58 5.39 17.79
N ASP A 25 -16.35 4.47 17.24
CA ASP A 25 -16.69 3.20 17.86
C ASP A 25 -16.12 2.04 17.05
N LEU A 26 -15.51 1.06 17.72
CA LEU A 26 -15.09 -0.19 17.07
C LEU A 26 -16.34 -1.03 16.84
N VAL A 27 -16.72 -1.23 15.58
CA VAL A 27 -17.92 -2.01 15.21
C VAL A 27 -17.60 -3.46 14.83
N GLY A 28 -16.39 -3.75 14.34
CA GLY A 28 -15.95 -5.09 13.98
C GLY A 28 -14.42 -5.16 13.85
N SER A 29 -13.88 -6.36 13.75
CA SER A 29 -12.45 -6.59 13.52
C SER A 29 -12.19 -7.95 12.86
N LEU A 30 -11.15 -8.00 12.04
CA LEU A 30 -10.58 -9.22 11.47
C LEU A 30 -9.09 -9.27 11.78
N ALA A 31 -8.60 -10.38 12.31
CA ALA A 31 -7.21 -10.51 12.75
C ALA A 31 -6.35 -11.22 11.69
N TYR A 32 -5.15 -10.66 11.46
CA TYR A 32 -4.10 -11.28 10.63
C TYR A 32 -2.88 -11.62 11.51
N PRO A 33 -2.73 -12.90 11.94
CA PRO A 33 -1.62 -13.30 12.81
C PRO A 33 -0.23 -13.05 12.22
N GLN A 34 -0.11 -13.06 10.87
CA GLN A 34 1.11 -12.78 10.13
C GLN A 34 1.49 -11.29 10.08
N GLY A 35 0.59 -10.39 10.50
CA GLY A 35 0.75 -8.94 10.41
C GLY A 35 0.25 -8.35 9.09
N THR A 36 -0.05 -7.06 9.15
CA THR A 36 -0.56 -6.25 8.02
C THR A 36 0.46 -5.18 7.64
N ASN A 37 0.41 -4.72 6.38
CA ASN A 37 1.29 -3.68 5.82
C ASN A 37 0.50 -2.42 5.48
N ASP A 38 -0.43 -2.54 4.53
CA ASP A 38 -1.24 -1.44 4.02
C ASP A 38 -2.71 -1.85 3.93
N ILE A 39 -3.58 -0.86 3.75
CA ILE A 39 -5.00 -1.04 3.53
C ILE A 39 -5.53 -0.02 2.54
N TRP A 40 -6.33 -0.46 1.58
CA TRP A 40 -7.05 0.39 0.64
C TRP A 40 -8.54 0.07 0.63
N GLY A 41 -9.39 1.07 0.41
CA GLY A 41 -10.83 0.89 0.27
C GLY A 41 -11.25 0.68 -1.18
N TYR A 42 -12.16 -0.24 -1.43
CA TYR A 42 -12.81 -0.44 -2.72
C TYR A 42 -14.33 -0.57 -2.53
N ALA A 43 -15.10 0.01 -3.44
CA ALA A 43 -16.56 -0.13 -3.42
C ALA A 43 -17.10 -0.45 -4.82
N GLU A 44 -18.06 -1.36 -4.89
CA GLU A 44 -18.78 -1.70 -6.12
C GLU A 44 -20.27 -1.82 -5.84
N GLY A 45 -21.04 -0.90 -6.41
CA GLY A 45 -22.47 -0.78 -6.13
C GLY A 45 -22.73 -0.42 -4.67
N SER A 46 -23.35 -1.32 -3.91
CA SER A 46 -23.60 -1.18 -2.47
C SER A 46 -22.61 -1.96 -1.60
N ASN A 47 -21.67 -2.66 -2.21
CA ASN A 47 -20.72 -3.48 -1.48
C ASN A 47 -19.42 -2.70 -1.24
N GLU A 48 -18.86 -2.89 -0.05
CA GLU A 48 -17.62 -2.24 0.38
C GLU A 48 -16.58 -3.30 0.75
N TYR A 49 -15.34 -3.06 0.35
CA TYR A 49 -14.25 -4.00 0.56
C TYR A 49 -13.02 -3.32 1.14
N ALA A 50 -12.36 -3.98 2.08
CA ALA A 50 -11.02 -3.64 2.52
C ALA A 50 -10.02 -4.54 1.78
N LEU A 51 -9.09 -3.90 1.08
CA LEU A 51 -7.98 -4.52 0.37
C LEU A 51 -6.77 -4.47 1.28
N VAL A 52 -6.31 -5.60 1.79
CA VAL A 52 -5.33 -5.65 2.87
C VAL A 52 -4.03 -6.29 2.39
N GLY A 53 -2.96 -5.51 2.38
CA GLY A 53 -1.60 -6.02 2.28
C GLY A 53 -1.18 -6.69 3.58
N THR A 54 -0.68 -7.91 3.51
CA THR A 54 -0.17 -8.66 4.67
C THR A 54 1.28 -9.07 4.46
N VAL A 55 1.95 -9.50 5.52
CA VAL A 55 3.34 -9.98 5.42
C VAL A 55 3.49 -11.14 4.42
N THR A 56 2.47 -11.96 4.24
CA THR A 56 2.55 -13.18 3.40
C THR A 56 1.67 -13.15 2.15
N GLY A 57 1.08 -11.99 1.81
CA GLY A 57 0.25 -11.87 0.62
C GLY A 57 -0.75 -10.73 0.66
N PHE A 58 -1.84 -10.91 -0.03
CA PHE A 58 -2.91 -9.92 -0.22
C PHE A 58 -4.27 -10.55 0.09
N SER A 59 -5.10 -9.83 0.86
CA SER A 59 -6.43 -10.25 1.27
C SER A 59 -7.50 -9.28 0.78
N VAL A 60 -8.65 -9.80 0.35
CA VAL A 60 -9.86 -9.03 0.06
C VAL A 60 -10.91 -9.39 1.09
N VAL A 61 -11.40 -8.36 1.80
CA VAL A 61 -12.34 -8.50 2.91
C VAL A 61 -13.63 -7.77 2.57
N ASP A 62 -14.76 -8.45 2.63
CA ASP A 62 -16.08 -7.81 2.60
C ASP A 62 -16.32 -7.10 3.95
N VAL A 63 -16.53 -5.79 3.89
CA VAL A 63 -16.85 -4.90 5.01
C VAL A 63 -18.19 -4.18 4.82
N THR A 64 -19.02 -4.67 3.90
CA THR A 64 -20.37 -4.13 3.63
C THR A 64 -21.21 -4.10 4.90
N ASP A 65 -21.12 -5.13 5.74
CA ASP A 65 -21.53 -5.07 7.14
C ASP A 65 -20.27 -4.94 8.02
N PRO A 66 -19.92 -3.74 8.49
CA PRO A 66 -18.69 -3.52 9.24
C PRO A 66 -18.68 -4.23 10.59
N SER A 67 -19.82 -4.73 11.07
CA SER A 67 -19.88 -5.53 12.32
C SER A 67 -19.41 -6.98 12.13
N THR A 68 -19.37 -7.48 10.90
CA THR A 68 -19.01 -8.86 10.55
C THR A 68 -18.06 -8.92 9.34
N PRO A 69 -16.85 -8.28 9.39
CA PRO A 69 -15.91 -8.33 8.29
C PRO A 69 -15.52 -9.77 7.95
N THR A 70 -15.56 -10.11 6.66
CA THR A 70 -15.35 -11.48 6.19
C THR A 70 -14.32 -11.52 5.07
N GLU A 71 -13.24 -12.28 5.25
CA GLU A 71 -12.27 -12.52 4.18
C GLU A 71 -12.94 -13.32 3.05
N LEU A 72 -12.95 -12.76 1.83
CA LEU A 72 -13.48 -13.42 0.65
C LEU A 72 -12.43 -14.37 0.07
N PHE A 73 -11.21 -13.89 -0.09
CA PHE A 73 -10.08 -14.68 -0.57
C PHE A 73 -8.75 -14.10 -0.15
N PHE A 74 -7.71 -14.92 -0.24
CA PHE A 74 -6.33 -14.58 0.05
C PHE A 74 -5.42 -15.05 -1.09
N ILE A 75 -4.56 -14.18 -1.58
CA ILE A 75 -3.53 -14.49 -2.58
C ILE A 75 -2.17 -14.51 -1.88
N ASN A 76 -1.50 -15.67 -1.90
CA ASN A 76 -0.18 -15.81 -1.31
C ASN A 76 0.88 -15.04 -2.09
N GLY A 77 1.83 -14.44 -1.39
CA GLY A 77 3.01 -13.78 -1.94
C GLY A 77 4.24 -14.04 -1.09
N SER A 78 5.41 -13.66 -1.57
CA SER A 78 6.66 -13.74 -0.83
C SER A 78 6.61 -12.87 0.42
N SER A 79 7.34 -13.27 1.48
CA SER A 79 7.30 -12.55 2.75
C SER A 79 7.89 -11.15 2.61
N SER A 80 7.11 -10.14 2.96
CA SER A 80 7.53 -8.73 2.99
C SER A 80 6.76 -7.98 4.07
N ILE A 81 7.44 -7.08 4.78
CA ILE A 81 6.80 -6.15 5.70
C ILE A 81 6.32 -4.87 5.00
N TRP A 82 6.57 -4.75 3.69
CA TRP A 82 6.18 -3.61 2.86
C TRP A 82 5.37 -4.09 1.65
N ARG A 83 4.09 -3.75 1.63
CA ARG A 83 3.19 -3.81 0.48
C ARG A 83 2.37 -2.53 0.47
N ASP A 84 2.09 -2.02 -0.71
CA ASP A 84 1.15 -0.92 -0.90
C ASP A 84 0.10 -1.33 -1.93
N VAL A 85 -1.13 -0.84 -1.76
CA VAL A 85 -2.30 -1.24 -2.54
C VAL A 85 -3.03 -0.02 -3.09
N LYS A 86 -3.29 0.00 -4.39
CA LYS A 86 -4.20 0.97 -5.03
C LYS A 86 -5.12 0.27 -6.01
N THR A 87 -6.16 0.98 -6.43
CA THR A 87 -7.15 0.45 -7.38
C THR A 87 -7.29 1.33 -8.61
N TRP A 88 -7.56 0.70 -9.75
CA TRP A 88 -8.04 1.34 -10.96
C TRP A 88 -9.21 0.54 -11.53
N GLN A 89 -10.35 1.22 -11.73
CA GLN A 89 -11.60 0.55 -12.11
C GLN A 89 -11.90 -0.60 -11.13
N LYS A 90 -12.00 -1.83 -11.61
CA LYS A 90 -12.28 -3.04 -10.82
C LYS A 90 -11.02 -3.89 -10.53
N TYR A 91 -9.84 -3.32 -10.66
CA TYR A 91 -8.58 -4.02 -10.44
C TYR A 91 -7.82 -3.44 -9.28
N ALA A 92 -7.23 -4.32 -8.46
CA ALA A 92 -6.25 -3.95 -7.45
C ALA A 92 -4.83 -4.18 -7.97
N TYR A 93 -3.93 -3.27 -7.61
CA TYR A 93 -2.51 -3.32 -7.90
C TYR A 93 -1.76 -3.29 -6.59
N VAL A 94 -0.90 -4.28 -6.36
CA VAL A 94 -0.18 -4.46 -5.10
C VAL A 94 1.31 -4.53 -5.37
N THR A 95 2.05 -3.58 -4.81
CA THR A 95 3.51 -3.56 -4.81
C THR A 95 4.08 -4.30 -3.62
N THR A 96 5.35 -4.66 -3.69
CA THR A 96 6.06 -5.32 -2.59
C THR A 96 7.57 -5.12 -2.71
N GLU A 97 8.27 -5.06 -1.56
CA GLU A 97 9.75 -5.14 -1.53
C GLU A 97 10.28 -6.58 -1.64
N ALA A 98 9.41 -7.58 -1.67
CA ALA A 98 9.80 -8.93 -2.07
C ALA A 98 9.87 -9.05 -3.61
N SER A 99 10.60 -10.06 -4.10
CA SER A 99 10.79 -10.28 -5.55
C SER A 99 9.58 -10.99 -6.17
N ASP A 100 8.41 -10.36 -6.13
CA ASP A 100 7.17 -10.83 -6.73
C ASP A 100 6.69 -9.89 -7.88
N GLY A 101 7.39 -8.76 -8.10
CA GLY A 101 6.98 -7.73 -9.05
C GLY A 101 5.68 -7.03 -8.66
N LEU A 102 4.79 -6.83 -9.61
CA LEU A 102 3.46 -6.25 -9.42
C LEU A 102 2.39 -7.35 -9.42
N LEU A 103 1.60 -7.44 -8.35
CA LEU A 103 0.38 -8.26 -8.33
C LEU A 103 -0.78 -7.43 -8.85
N ILE A 104 -1.52 -7.97 -9.82
CA ILE A 104 -2.75 -7.38 -10.37
C ILE A 104 -3.89 -8.37 -10.16
N VAL A 105 -5.01 -7.91 -9.59
CA VAL A 105 -6.15 -8.75 -9.20
C VAL A 105 -7.44 -8.19 -9.79
N ASP A 106 -8.23 -9.03 -10.47
CA ASP A 106 -9.60 -8.67 -10.89
C ASP A 106 -10.55 -8.83 -9.70
N LEU A 107 -10.99 -7.71 -9.12
CA LEU A 107 -11.89 -7.67 -7.97
C LEU A 107 -13.33 -8.07 -8.31
N SER A 108 -13.70 -8.14 -9.60
CA SER A 108 -15.01 -8.68 -10.01
C SER A 108 -15.08 -10.20 -9.87
N ASP A 109 -13.94 -10.89 -9.80
CA ASP A 109 -13.83 -12.31 -9.46
C ASP A 109 -13.68 -12.49 -7.94
N GLN A 110 -14.80 -12.60 -7.25
CA GLN A 110 -14.83 -12.76 -5.79
C GLN A 110 -14.27 -14.13 -5.31
N THR A 111 -13.88 -15.02 -6.24
CA THR A 111 -13.21 -16.28 -5.90
C THR A 111 -11.70 -16.14 -5.76
N GLY A 112 -11.14 -15.01 -6.21
CA GLY A 112 -9.71 -14.74 -6.17
C GLY A 112 -8.87 -15.63 -7.09
N GLN A 113 -9.46 -16.14 -8.18
CA GLN A 113 -8.74 -16.99 -9.16
C GLN A 113 -8.17 -16.18 -10.31
N THR A 114 -8.67 -14.93 -10.53
CA THR A 114 -8.27 -14.07 -11.63
C THR A 114 -7.26 -13.02 -11.15
N TYR A 115 -5.99 -13.39 -11.20
CA TYR A 115 -4.87 -12.50 -10.88
C TYR A 115 -3.62 -12.85 -11.67
N VAL A 116 -2.65 -11.93 -11.70
CA VAL A 116 -1.33 -12.11 -12.29
C VAL A 116 -0.26 -11.47 -11.42
N TYR A 117 0.90 -12.12 -11.31
CA TYR A 117 2.16 -11.52 -10.90
C TYR A 117 2.99 -11.24 -12.16
N THR A 118 3.53 -10.03 -12.28
CA THR A 118 4.40 -9.64 -13.39
C THR A 118 5.66 -8.97 -12.89
N GLU A 119 6.82 -9.42 -13.39
CA GLU A 119 8.14 -8.83 -13.17
C GLU A 119 8.66 -8.11 -14.42
N GLU A 120 7.78 -7.80 -15.39
CA GLU A 120 8.20 -7.24 -16.69
C GLU A 120 8.95 -5.91 -16.55
N PHE A 121 8.58 -5.08 -15.56
CA PHE A 121 9.13 -3.73 -15.40
C PHE A 121 10.07 -3.60 -14.20
N PHE A 122 9.88 -4.42 -13.18
CA PHE A 122 10.66 -4.44 -11.94
C PHE A 122 10.37 -5.74 -11.18
N SER A 123 11.29 -6.13 -10.30
CA SER A 123 11.14 -7.29 -9.41
C SER A 123 10.66 -6.89 -8.02
N THR A 124 11.12 -5.74 -7.51
CA THR A 124 10.74 -5.18 -6.22
C THR A 124 10.37 -3.72 -6.35
N SER A 125 9.49 -3.23 -5.48
CA SER A 125 9.12 -1.82 -5.41
C SER A 125 8.57 -1.46 -4.03
N HIS A 126 8.60 -0.16 -3.69
CA HIS A 126 8.22 0.28 -2.34
C HIS A 126 6.76 0.73 -2.27
N ASN A 127 6.33 1.61 -3.18
CA ASN A 127 5.02 2.27 -3.10
C ASN A 127 4.37 2.40 -4.48
N ILE A 128 3.06 2.65 -4.52
CA ILE A 128 2.29 2.87 -5.74
C ILE A 128 1.28 4.01 -5.56
N TYR A 129 1.16 4.86 -6.57
CA TYR A 129 0.04 5.79 -6.74
C TYR A 129 -0.61 5.58 -8.09
N ILE A 130 -1.93 5.72 -8.19
CA ILE A 130 -2.65 5.66 -9.47
C ILE A 130 -3.41 6.97 -9.63
N ASP A 131 -3.17 7.66 -10.76
CA ASP A 131 -3.82 8.93 -11.04
C ASP A 131 -5.23 8.76 -11.62
N GLU A 132 -5.95 9.87 -11.74
CA GLU A 132 -7.31 9.93 -12.26
C GLU A 132 -7.43 9.59 -13.75
N ASN A 133 -6.31 9.46 -14.45
CA ASN A 133 -6.23 9.12 -15.86
C ASN A 133 -5.83 7.66 -16.11
N GLY A 134 -5.64 6.86 -15.05
CA GLY A 134 -5.31 5.45 -15.13
C GLY A 134 -3.84 5.17 -15.43
N TYR A 135 -2.94 6.05 -14.97
CA TYR A 135 -1.51 5.78 -14.94
C TYR A 135 -1.08 5.40 -13.52
N ALA A 136 -0.40 4.26 -13.39
CA ALA A 136 0.22 3.84 -12.14
C ALA A 136 1.66 4.34 -12.08
N TYR A 137 2.02 4.97 -10.97
CA TYR A 137 3.37 5.44 -10.66
C TYR A 137 3.92 4.55 -9.56
N ILE A 138 4.92 3.76 -9.89
CA ILE A 138 5.56 2.79 -9.00
C ILE A 138 6.85 3.41 -8.48
N PHE A 139 6.94 3.63 -7.18
CA PHE A 139 8.07 4.28 -6.53
C PHE A 139 9.03 3.26 -5.90
N GLY A 140 10.30 3.60 -5.85
CA GLY A 140 11.31 2.77 -5.21
C GLY A 140 11.48 1.39 -5.85
N ALA A 141 11.22 1.29 -7.16
CA ALA A 141 11.46 0.06 -7.91
C ALA A 141 12.96 -0.23 -8.05
N ASP A 142 13.33 -1.50 -8.21
CA ASP A 142 14.71 -1.93 -8.48
C ASP A 142 15.16 -1.69 -9.93
N THR A 143 14.47 -0.81 -10.64
CA THR A 143 14.76 -0.37 -12.00
C THR A 143 15.41 1.02 -11.96
N GLY A 144 16.57 1.18 -12.64
CA GLY A 144 17.32 2.43 -12.68
C GLY A 144 17.76 2.90 -11.30
N ASN A 145 17.47 4.18 -10.98
CA ASN A 145 17.75 4.80 -9.68
C ASN A 145 16.59 4.66 -8.68
N GLY A 146 15.52 3.95 -9.04
CA GLY A 146 14.35 3.75 -8.19
C GLY A 146 13.45 4.99 -8.09
N GLY A 147 13.35 5.78 -9.15
CA GLY A 147 12.48 6.95 -9.20
C GLY A 147 11.00 6.59 -9.29
N ALA A 148 10.36 6.78 -10.45
CA ALA A 148 9.00 6.36 -10.70
C ALA A 148 8.89 5.62 -12.04
N VAL A 149 8.49 4.36 -12.03
CA VAL A 149 8.07 3.62 -13.23
C VAL A 149 6.60 3.96 -13.48
N ILE A 150 6.27 4.46 -14.67
CA ILE A 150 4.92 4.91 -15.03
C ILE A 150 4.31 3.87 -15.98
N LEU A 151 3.21 3.24 -15.56
CA LEU A 151 2.50 2.24 -16.33
C LEU A 151 1.13 2.76 -16.80
N ASP A 152 0.78 2.52 -18.05
CA ASP A 152 -0.55 2.79 -18.61
C ASP A 152 -1.46 1.57 -18.38
N LEU A 153 -2.55 1.78 -17.61
CA LEU A 153 -3.53 0.76 -17.24
C LEU A 153 -4.78 0.78 -18.13
N ASN A 154 -4.87 1.70 -19.12
CA ASN A 154 -6.14 1.98 -19.80
C ASN A 154 -6.53 0.93 -20.85
N ASN A 155 -5.55 0.38 -21.57
CA ASN A 155 -5.83 -0.55 -22.67
C ASN A 155 -6.15 -1.97 -22.17
N ASP A 156 -5.31 -2.49 -21.30
CA ASP A 156 -5.49 -3.79 -20.65
C ASP A 156 -5.02 -3.70 -19.20
N PRO A 157 -5.94 -3.51 -18.24
CA PRO A 157 -5.59 -3.39 -16.82
C PRO A 157 -4.84 -4.59 -16.25
N MET A 158 -5.03 -5.79 -16.80
CA MET A 158 -4.32 -6.99 -16.37
C MET A 158 -2.94 -7.15 -17.01
N ASN A 159 -2.63 -6.35 -18.03
CA ASN A 159 -1.37 -6.36 -18.75
C ASN A 159 -0.95 -4.93 -19.13
N PRO A 160 -0.61 -4.10 -18.12
CA PRO A 160 -0.24 -2.70 -18.34
C PRO A 160 0.98 -2.55 -19.23
N THR A 161 1.13 -1.37 -19.84
CA THR A 161 2.27 -1.06 -20.69
C THR A 161 3.12 0.06 -20.11
N LEU A 162 4.43 0.07 -20.38
CA LEU A 162 5.32 1.13 -19.92
C LEU A 162 5.00 2.44 -20.64
N ALA A 163 4.61 3.46 -19.87
CA ALA A 163 4.38 4.82 -20.36
C ALA A 163 5.63 5.69 -20.26
N GLY A 164 6.47 5.47 -19.25
CA GLY A 164 7.72 6.20 -19.06
C GLY A 164 8.37 5.92 -17.71
N VAL A 165 9.50 6.60 -17.46
CA VAL A 165 10.25 6.46 -16.21
C VAL A 165 10.81 7.83 -15.82
N PHE A 166 10.60 8.24 -14.57
CA PHE A 166 11.40 9.28 -13.93
C PHE A 166 12.56 8.60 -13.21
N ASP A 167 13.80 8.95 -13.56
CA ASP A 167 14.99 8.21 -13.08
C ASP A 167 16.15 9.13 -12.63
N ASP A 168 15.86 10.41 -12.32
CA ASP A 168 16.91 11.32 -11.85
C ASP A 168 17.46 10.90 -10.48
N TYR A 169 16.61 10.40 -9.60
CA TYR A 169 16.94 9.86 -8.26
C TYR A 169 15.78 9.03 -7.69
N TYR A 170 16.08 8.32 -6.61
CA TYR A 170 15.13 7.51 -5.87
C TYR A 170 13.97 8.35 -5.31
N LEU A 171 12.74 7.91 -5.57
CA LEU A 171 11.53 8.38 -4.92
C LEU A 171 10.98 7.29 -3.99
N HIS A 172 10.86 7.63 -2.71
CA HIS A 172 10.31 6.71 -1.72
C HIS A 172 8.78 6.59 -1.86
N ASP A 173 8.13 7.71 -2.11
CA ASP A 173 6.68 7.85 -2.18
C ASP A 173 6.34 9.05 -3.07
N GLY A 174 5.09 9.19 -3.46
CA GLY A 174 4.61 10.34 -4.20
C GLY A 174 3.12 10.26 -4.48
N MET A 175 2.57 11.38 -4.92
CA MET A 175 1.21 11.43 -5.45
C MET A 175 1.17 12.23 -6.74
N VAL A 176 0.18 11.96 -7.56
CA VAL A 176 -0.03 12.64 -8.84
C VAL A 176 -1.42 13.23 -8.90
N ARG A 177 -1.52 14.46 -9.36
CA ARG A 177 -2.79 15.09 -9.67
C ARG A 177 -2.66 15.92 -10.94
N GLY A 178 -3.50 15.67 -11.93
CA GLY A 178 -3.32 16.22 -13.26
C GLY A 178 -1.96 15.79 -13.84
N ASP A 179 -1.21 16.75 -14.36
CA ASP A 179 0.09 16.49 -14.97
C ASP A 179 1.27 16.79 -14.02
N THR A 180 1.04 16.72 -12.71
CA THR A 180 2.08 17.02 -11.72
C THR A 180 2.25 15.86 -10.74
N LEU A 181 3.49 15.37 -10.63
CA LEU A 181 3.93 14.41 -9.62
C LEU A 181 4.63 15.16 -8.48
N TRP A 182 4.16 14.95 -7.27
CA TRP A 182 4.79 15.38 -6.02
C TRP A 182 5.55 14.20 -5.42
N GLY A 183 6.87 14.20 -5.58
CA GLY A 183 7.74 13.10 -5.21
C GLY A 183 8.49 13.33 -3.91
N SER A 184 8.53 12.31 -3.07
CA SER A 184 9.26 12.30 -1.80
C SER A 184 10.60 11.60 -1.97
N ALA A 185 11.66 12.37 -2.21
CA ALA A 185 13.00 11.86 -2.41
C ALA A 185 13.73 11.72 -1.06
N ILE A 186 13.49 10.61 -0.36
CA ILE A 186 13.94 10.40 1.02
C ILE A 186 15.47 10.49 1.17
N TYR A 187 16.24 9.93 0.23
CA TYR A 187 17.71 9.95 0.29
C TYR A 187 18.31 11.28 -0.18
N ALA A 188 17.64 11.98 -1.08
CA ALA A 188 18.05 13.32 -1.49
C ALA A 188 17.61 14.41 -0.49
N GLY A 189 16.70 14.08 0.42
CA GLY A 189 16.16 14.98 1.44
C GLY A 189 15.32 16.12 0.86
N VAL A 190 14.74 15.93 -0.32
CA VAL A 190 13.95 16.94 -1.01
C VAL A 190 12.54 16.48 -1.32
N PHE A 191 11.64 17.44 -1.35
CA PHE A 191 10.32 17.32 -1.93
C PHE A 191 10.37 17.86 -3.35
N SER A 192 9.94 17.05 -4.32
CA SER A 192 10.10 17.36 -5.75
C SER A 192 8.76 17.56 -6.42
N ILE A 193 8.68 18.55 -7.27
CA ILE A 193 7.55 18.82 -8.17
C ILE A 193 8.02 18.50 -9.58
N ILE A 194 7.41 17.52 -10.20
CA ILE A 194 7.82 16.92 -11.47
C ILE A 194 6.65 17.05 -12.45
N ASP A 195 6.93 17.64 -13.61
CA ASP A 195 6.00 17.65 -14.75
C ASP A 195 5.97 16.26 -15.38
N VAL A 196 4.78 15.68 -15.43
CA VAL A 196 4.49 14.37 -16.04
C VAL A 196 3.46 14.49 -17.18
N THR A 197 3.32 15.68 -17.78
CA THR A 197 2.48 15.88 -18.97
C THR A 197 2.91 14.93 -20.09
N ASP A 198 4.21 14.87 -20.39
CA ASP A 198 4.81 13.82 -21.21
C ASP A 198 5.35 12.71 -20.30
N LYS A 199 4.61 11.61 -20.19
CA LYS A 199 4.98 10.48 -19.36
C LYS A 199 6.31 9.82 -19.78
N GLN A 200 6.70 9.96 -21.06
CA GLN A 200 7.98 9.43 -21.58
C GLN A 200 9.18 10.29 -21.16
N ASN A 201 8.96 11.56 -20.89
CA ASN A 201 10.00 12.53 -20.55
C ASN A 201 9.63 13.37 -19.32
N PRO A 202 9.46 12.78 -18.12
CA PRO A 202 9.19 13.53 -16.90
C PRO A 202 10.31 14.52 -16.59
N THR A 203 9.97 15.74 -16.15
CA THR A 203 10.98 16.78 -15.88
C THR A 203 10.76 17.44 -14.52
N ILE A 204 11.85 17.69 -13.79
CA ILE A 204 11.79 18.41 -12.51
C ILE A 204 11.45 19.86 -12.78
N MET A 205 10.32 20.34 -12.26
CA MET A 205 9.93 21.75 -12.26
C MET A 205 10.57 22.50 -11.10
N SER A 206 10.60 21.87 -9.91
CA SER A 206 11.15 22.45 -8.70
C SER A 206 11.45 21.36 -7.68
N SER A 207 12.39 21.64 -6.76
CA SER A 207 12.63 20.79 -5.60
C SER A 207 12.88 21.68 -4.37
N TYR A 208 12.45 21.20 -3.20
CA TYR A 208 12.59 21.92 -1.94
C TYR A 208 13.19 21.00 -0.86
N PRO A 209 14.33 21.38 -0.25
CA PRO A 209 14.90 20.64 0.86
C PRO A 209 13.96 20.68 2.06
N THR A 210 13.58 19.53 2.59
CA THR A 210 12.75 19.44 3.80
C THR A 210 13.60 19.68 5.04
N SER A 211 12.98 20.16 6.12
CA SER A 211 13.69 20.62 7.32
C SER A 211 14.57 19.54 7.98
N CYS A 212 14.17 18.27 7.88
CA CYS A 212 14.93 17.13 8.42
C CYS A 212 15.74 16.40 7.34
N GLN A 213 15.71 16.85 6.09
CA GLN A 213 16.29 16.16 4.93
C GLN A 213 15.88 14.68 4.87
N PHE A 214 14.61 14.41 5.24
CA PHE A 214 14.02 13.08 5.26
C PHE A 214 12.56 13.18 4.82
N THR A 215 12.37 13.28 3.48
CA THR A 215 11.07 13.43 2.86
C THR A 215 10.49 12.04 2.61
N HIS A 216 9.58 11.62 3.48
CA HIS A 216 9.06 10.25 3.47
C HIS A 216 7.81 10.11 2.61
N ASN A 217 6.84 11.00 2.79
CA ASN A 217 5.54 10.96 2.12
C ASN A 217 5.04 12.38 1.84
N ALA A 218 4.17 12.52 0.85
CA ALA A 218 3.48 13.76 0.52
C ALA A 218 2.01 13.48 0.15
N TRP A 219 1.13 14.34 0.64
CA TRP A 219 -0.30 14.30 0.32
C TRP A 219 -0.85 15.72 0.18
N ILE A 220 -1.65 16.02 -0.87
CA ILE A 220 -2.25 17.33 -1.17
C ILE A 220 -3.77 17.25 -1.37
#